data_605c8a7d6182fde361a8e083acf96a6d
#
_entry.id   605c8a7d6182fde361a8e083acf96a6d
#
_cell.length_a   1.000
_cell.length_b   1.000
_cell.length_c   1.000
_cell.angle_alpha   90.00
_cell.angle_beta   90.00
_cell.angle_gamma   90.00
#
_symmetry.space_group_name_H-M   'P 1'
#
loop_
_entity.id
_entity.type
_entity.pdbx_description
1 polymer ?
#
loop_
_entity_poly.entity_id
_entity_poly.type
_entity_poly.pdbx_seq_one_letter_code
_entity_poly.pdbx_strand_id
1 'polypeptide(L)'
;MLTIGIPQLYCGASGQKGAYNRQEVGLARAFAALGCRAVAIYPDTGLSAPKAEDLEPMVRVLYLPARALGVHAFYKSWQPLLDEKIDAVHVMGDNSLGVPGLYRFCQKHGIYFYSQLGALKSASDSAAVRLVMDLLLRRNLSVYRKTPAYAKTPELRRFELRNP
;
A
#
# COMPACT_ATOMS: atom_id res chain seq x y z
N MET A 1 21.09 0.87 -7.10
CA MET A 1 20.51 0.61 -5.74
C MET A 1 19.00 0.59 -5.89
N LEU A 2 18.33 -0.46 -5.43
CA LEU A 2 16.88 -0.62 -5.54
C LEU A 2 16.16 0.34 -4.59
N THR A 3 15.13 1.04 -5.08
CA THR A 3 14.29 1.92 -4.28
C THR A 3 12.87 1.35 -4.18
N ILE A 4 12.40 1.11 -2.96
CA ILE A 4 11.10 0.47 -2.68
C ILE A 4 10.14 1.50 -2.07
N GLY A 5 8.99 1.71 -2.70
CA GLY A 5 7.88 2.49 -2.16
C GLY A 5 6.90 1.62 -1.38
N ILE A 6 6.46 2.08 -0.22
CA ILE A 6 5.54 1.36 0.66
C ILE A 6 4.35 2.27 0.98
N PRO A 7 3.32 2.32 0.11
CA PRO A 7 2.19 3.21 0.30
C PRO A 7 1.17 2.66 1.30
N GLN A 8 0.79 3.49 2.26
CA GLN A 8 -0.39 3.28 3.08
C GLN A 8 -1.64 3.67 2.28
N LEU A 9 -2.55 2.73 2.09
CA LEU A 9 -3.76 2.94 1.27
C LEU A 9 -5.02 3.24 2.09
N TYR A 10 -4.86 3.48 3.39
CA TYR A 10 -5.97 3.78 4.29
C TYR A 10 -5.76 5.13 4.99
N CYS A 11 -6.90 5.81 5.26
CA CYS A 11 -7.01 7.00 6.09
C CYS A 11 -7.75 6.69 7.40
N GLY A 12 -7.89 7.68 8.29
CA GLY A 12 -8.61 7.55 9.56
C GLY A 12 -7.70 7.14 10.71
N ALA A 13 -8.26 6.48 11.73
CA ALA A 13 -7.52 6.12 12.95
C ALA A 13 -6.26 5.31 12.66
N SER A 14 -6.27 4.50 11.60
CA SER A 14 -5.13 3.69 11.16
C SER A 14 -4.24 4.36 10.11
N GLY A 15 -4.69 5.45 9.46
CA GLY A 15 -3.97 6.08 8.35
C GLY A 15 -3.69 7.58 8.52
N GLN A 16 -4.64 8.33 9.07
CA GLN A 16 -4.63 9.79 9.01
C GLN A 16 -3.51 10.47 9.80
N LYS A 17 -2.97 9.81 10.81
CA LYS A 17 -1.86 10.35 11.64
C LYS A 17 -0.59 9.52 11.53
N GLY A 18 -0.47 8.73 10.48
CA GLY A 18 0.64 7.80 10.30
C GLY A 18 0.67 6.73 11.40
N ALA A 19 -0.50 6.36 11.94
CA ALA A 19 -0.53 6.25 13.35
C ALA A 19 -0.64 4.87 13.91
N TYR A 20 -1.26 3.89 13.33
CA TYR A 20 -1.54 2.75 14.19
C TYR A 20 -0.26 2.06 14.70
N ASN A 21 0.73 1.84 13.90
CA ASN A 21 2.03 1.31 14.35
C ASN A 21 3.17 1.61 13.38
N ARG A 22 2.92 2.48 12.38
CA ARG A 22 3.89 2.83 11.34
C ARG A 22 4.58 1.60 10.73
N GLN A 23 3.81 0.56 10.43
CA GLN A 23 4.34 -0.68 9.83
C GLN A 23 5.18 -0.41 8.59
N GLU A 24 4.78 0.57 7.79
CA GLU A 24 5.48 0.99 6.58
C GLU A 24 6.89 1.46 6.89
N VAL A 25 7.09 2.19 8.00
CA VAL A 25 8.41 2.63 8.46
C VAL A 25 9.23 1.45 8.97
N GLY A 26 8.61 0.54 9.75
CA GLY A 26 9.27 -0.67 10.21
C GLY A 26 9.75 -1.54 9.04
N LEU A 27 8.91 -1.69 8.03
CA LEU A 27 9.25 -2.41 6.81
C LEU A 27 10.32 -1.68 5.97
N ALA A 28 10.25 -0.35 5.89
CA ALA A 28 11.27 0.47 5.23
C ALA A 28 12.65 0.28 5.88
N ARG A 29 12.72 0.21 7.20
CA ARG A 29 13.96 -0.10 7.93
C ARG A 29 14.48 -1.50 7.62
N ALA A 30 13.59 -2.49 7.52
CA ALA A 30 13.97 -3.85 7.15
C ALA A 30 14.55 -3.90 5.73
N PHE A 31 13.96 -3.19 4.77
CA PHE A 31 14.54 -3.07 3.42
C PHE A 31 15.87 -2.32 3.41
N ALA A 32 16.01 -1.27 4.23
CA ALA A 32 17.27 -0.54 4.36
C ALA A 32 18.39 -1.43 4.91
N ALA A 33 18.10 -2.30 5.87
CA ALA A 33 19.05 -3.29 6.38
C ALA A 33 19.49 -4.32 5.31
N LEU A 34 18.68 -4.50 4.25
CA LEU A 34 19.00 -5.32 3.08
C LEU A 34 19.70 -4.54 1.95
N GLY A 35 20.08 -3.28 2.17
CA GLY A 35 20.77 -2.45 1.19
C GLY A 35 19.84 -1.78 0.16
N CYS A 36 18.54 -1.74 0.39
CA CYS A 36 17.58 -1.03 -0.46
C CYS A 36 17.27 0.35 0.12
N ARG A 37 17.14 1.37 -0.73
CA ARG A 37 16.49 2.61 -0.30
C ARG A 37 14.98 2.36 -0.16
N ALA A 38 14.35 2.84 0.91
CA ALA A 38 12.93 2.61 1.14
C ALA A 38 12.18 3.89 1.50
N VAL A 39 11.01 4.07 0.91
CA VAL A 39 10.15 5.25 1.08
C VAL A 39 8.79 4.81 1.60
N ALA A 40 8.51 5.06 2.88
CA ALA A 40 7.19 4.90 3.45
C ALA A 40 6.29 6.07 3.01
N ILE A 41 5.12 5.79 2.44
CA ILE A 41 4.26 6.80 1.80
C ILE A 41 2.93 6.85 2.54
N TYR A 42 2.61 8.03 3.07
CA TYR A 42 1.39 8.26 3.85
C TYR A 42 0.45 9.26 3.17
N PRO A 43 -0.87 9.01 3.23
CA PRO A 43 -1.84 9.99 2.79
C PRO A 43 -1.97 11.12 3.83
N ASP A 44 -2.02 12.35 3.35
CA ASP A 44 -2.35 13.50 4.19
C ASP A 44 -3.44 14.34 3.51
N THR A 45 -4.58 14.48 4.20
CA THR A 45 -5.74 15.19 3.68
C THR A 45 -5.63 16.71 3.86
N GLY A 46 -4.70 17.17 4.66
CA GLY A 46 -4.45 18.59 4.92
C GLY A 46 -3.40 19.22 4.00
N LEU A 47 -2.63 18.38 3.27
CA LEU A 47 -1.59 18.90 2.40
C LEU A 47 -2.12 19.31 1.02
N SER A 48 -1.54 20.38 0.49
CA SER A 48 -1.71 20.82 -0.91
C SER A 48 -0.58 20.31 -1.81
N ALA A 49 0.62 20.08 -1.26
CA ALA A 49 1.81 19.61 -1.95
C ALA A 49 2.47 18.46 -1.17
N PRO A 50 3.28 17.60 -1.81
CA PRO A 50 4.07 16.58 -1.13
C PRO A 50 5.01 17.15 -0.07
N LYS A 51 5.18 16.43 1.04
CA LYS A 51 6.15 16.71 2.10
C LYS A 51 6.98 15.47 2.37
N ALA A 52 8.29 15.61 2.43
CA ALA A 52 9.22 14.51 2.71
C ALA A 52 10.00 14.75 4.00
N GLU A 53 10.38 13.64 4.66
CA GLU A 53 11.19 13.60 5.86
C GLU A 53 12.16 12.43 5.77
N ASP A 54 13.46 12.71 5.85
CA ASP A 54 14.48 11.66 5.93
C ASP A 54 14.64 11.22 7.39
N LEU A 55 14.28 9.98 7.70
CA LEU A 55 14.42 9.43 9.06
C LEU A 55 15.83 8.87 9.29
N GLU A 56 16.39 8.23 8.27
CA GLU A 56 17.68 7.56 8.27
C GLU A 56 18.26 7.63 6.85
N PRO A 57 19.57 7.38 6.64
CA PRO A 57 20.20 7.54 5.31
C PRO A 57 19.50 6.82 4.14
N MET A 58 18.83 5.70 4.43
CA MET A 58 18.14 4.88 3.42
C MET A 58 16.63 4.81 3.63
N VAL A 59 16.08 5.52 4.63
CA VAL A 59 14.68 5.48 5.02
C VAL A 59 14.06 6.88 4.96
N ARG A 60 13.15 7.08 4.04
CA ARG A 60 12.39 8.32 3.86
C ARG A 60 10.91 8.10 4.16
N VAL A 61 10.27 9.11 4.71
CA VAL A 61 8.82 9.21 4.78
C VAL A 61 8.35 10.28 3.80
N LEU A 62 7.33 9.95 3.02
CA LEU A 62 6.72 10.84 2.05
C LEU A 62 5.23 10.98 2.36
N TYR A 63 4.80 12.19 2.70
CA TYR A 63 3.39 12.54 2.88
C TYR A 63 2.85 13.11 1.58
N LEU A 64 1.80 12.51 1.05
CA LEU A 64 1.19 12.94 -0.20
C LEU A 64 -0.21 13.48 0.00
N PRO A 65 -0.58 14.55 -0.71
CA PRO A 65 -1.94 15.05 -0.73
C PRO A 65 -2.93 13.96 -1.11
N ALA A 66 -3.95 13.77 -0.29
CA ALA A 66 -4.95 12.73 -0.51
C ALA A 66 -6.36 13.23 -0.14
N ARG A 67 -7.37 12.48 -0.56
CA ARG A 67 -8.75 12.57 -0.09
C ARG A 67 -9.13 11.29 0.62
N ALA A 68 -9.91 11.39 1.68
CA ALA A 68 -10.47 10.23 2.36
C ALA A 68 -11.88 9.92 1.82
N LEU A 69 -12.17 8.63 1.64
CA LEU A 69 -13.52 8.11 1.47
C LEU A 69 -13.69 6.96 2.46
N GLY A 70 -14.36 7.24 3.58
CA GLY A 70 -14.34 6.35 4.73
C GLY A 70 -12.90 6.10 5.19
N VAL A 71 -12.49 4.85 5.24
CA VAL A 71 -11.13 4.45 5.62
C VAL A 71 -10.14 4.45 4.44
N HIS A 72 -10.60 4.65 3.22
CA HIS A 72 -9.74 4.53 2.03
C HIS A 72 -9.08 5.86 1.68
N ALA A 73 -7.80 5.80 1.31
CA ALA A 73 -7.03 6.92 0.83
C ALA A 73 -7.08 7.00 -0.71
N PHE A 74 -7.36 8.19 -1.22
CA PHE A 74 -7.25 8.52 -2.63
C PHE A 74 -6.20 9.61 -2.81
N TYR A 75 -5.02 9.22 -3.22
CA TYR A 75 -3.93 10.14 -3.51
C TYR A 75 -4.27 11.00 -4.72
N LYS A 76 -3.99 12.31 -4.63
CA LYS A 76 -4.24 13.26 -5.73
C LYS A 76 -3.34 12.97 -6.93
N SER A 77 -2.12 12.48 -6.68
CA SER A 77 -1.15 12.12 -7.71
C SER A 77 -0.21 11.03 -7.22
N TRP A 78 0.20 10.15 -8.11
CA TRP A 78 1.29 9.19 -7.91
C TRP A 78 2.62 9.65 -8.54
N GLN A 79 2.64 10.86 -9.18
CA GLN A 79 3.86 11.41 -9.78
C GLN A 79 5.07 11.40 -8.83
N PRO A 80 4.92 11.67 -7.51
CA PRO A 80 6.04 11.61 -6.59
C PRO A 80 6.76 10.27 -6.48
N LEU A 81 6.14 9.16 -6.92
CA LEU A 81 6.84 7.88 -7.03
C LEU A 81 7.95 7.92 -8.08
N LEU A 82 7.73 8.65 -9.17
CA LEU A 82 8.73 8.85 -10.22
C LEU A 82 9.82 9.82 -9.75
N ASP A 83 9.43 10.88 -9.07
CA ASP A 83 10.36 11.89 -8.53
C ASP A 83 11.32 11.26 -7.51
N GLU A 84 10.82 10.32 -6.69
CA GLU A 84 11.59 9.52 -5.73
C GLU A 84 12.33 8.34 -6.39
N LYS A 85 12.18 8.14 -7.70
CA LYS A 85 12.80 7.04 -8.46
C LYS A 85 12.46 5.67 -7.87
N ILE A 86 11.18 5.45 -7.59
CA ILE A 86 10.70 4.16 -7.05
C ILE A 86 10.79 3.09 -8.15
N ASP A 87 11.55 2.04 -7.90
CA ASP A 87 11.68 0.88 -8.80
C ASP A 87 10.59 -0.16 -8.54
N ALA A 88 10.19 -0.32 -7.27
CA ALA A 88 9.20 -1.31 -6.87
C ALA A 88 8.26 -0.75 -5.80
N VAL A 89 7.00 -1.19 -5.82
CA VAL A 89 5.99 -0.83 -4.82
C VAL A 89 5.52 -2.07 -4.07
N HIS A 90 5.67 -2.04 -2.74
CA HIS A 90 5.15 -3.04 -1.83
C HIS A 90 3.77 -2.61 -1.32
N VAL A 91 2.73 -3.35 -1.64
CA VAL A 91 1.34 -2.98 -1.35
C VAL A 91 0.74 -3.85 -0.26
N MET A 92 0.32 -3.22 0.82
CA MET A 92 -0.48 -3.80 1.90
C MET A 92 -1.87 -3.18 1.88
N GLY A 93 -2.76 -3.69 1.04
CA GLY A 93 -4.05 -3.02 0.83
C GLY A 93 -5.16 -3.96 0.37
N ASP A 94 -5.34 -5.10 1.04
CA ASP A 94 -6.21 -6.20 0.61
C ASP A 94 -7.55 -5.75 0.03
N ASN A 95 -8.25 -4.85 0.71
CA ASN A 95 -9.56 -4.33 0.31
C ASN A 95 -9.57 -2.82 0.04
N SER A 96 -8.42 -2.18 -0.17
CA SER A 96 -8.37 -0.75 -0.48
C SER A 96 -8.89 -0.43 -1.88
N LEU A 97 -9.67 0.63 -1.98
CA LEU A 97 -10.15 1.18 -3.26
C LEU A 97 -8.99 1.72 -4.13
N GLY A 98 -7.87 2.09 -3.53
CA GLY A 98 -6.72 2.66 -4.21
C GLY A 98 -5.89 1.68 -5.04
N VAL A 99 -5.96 0.37 -4.75
CA VAL A 99 -5.11 -0.67 -5.37
C VAL A 99 -5.13 -0.65 -6.89
N PRO A 100 -6.28 -0.70 -7.58
CA PRO A 100 -6.27 -0.75 -9.05
C PRO A 100 -5.74 0.54 -9.71
N GLY A 101 -5.90 1.68 -9.05
CA GLY A 101 -5.36 2.96 -9.53
C GLY A 101 -3.84 2.98 -9.48
N LEU A 102 -3.29 2.58 -8.33
CA LEU A 102 -1.85 2.45 -8.12
C LEU A 102 -1.24 1.42 -9.07
N TYR A 103 -1.87 0.25 -9.22
CA TYR A 103 -1.41 -0.78 -10.15
C TYR A 103 -1.30 -0.26 -11.59
N ARG A 104 -2.35 0.42 -12.09
CA ARG A 104 -2.32 1.00 -13.44
C ARG A 104 -1.21 2.04 -13.61
N PHE A 105 -0.98 2.85 -12.59
CA PHE A 105 0.12 3.82 -12.59
C PHE A 105 1.48 3.10 -12.68
N CYS A 106 1.71 2.09 -11.84
CA CYS A 106 2.95 1.31 -11.84
C CYS A 106 3.18 0.63 -13.20
N GLN A 107 2.15 -0.01 -13.77
CA GLN A 107 2.24 -0.64 -15.09
C GLN A 107 2.61 0.36 -16.19
N LYS A 108 2.00 1.54 -16.19
CA LYS A 108 2.27 2.59 -17.17
C LYS A 108 3.72 3.10 -17.12
N HIS A 109 4.32 3.10 -15.95
CA HIS A 109 5.64 3.69 -15.72
C HIS A 109 6.75 2.67 -15.47
N GLY A 110 6.47 1.37 -15.65
CA GLY A 110 7.49 0.32 -15.50
C GLY A 110 7.92 0.09 -14.04
N ILE A 111 7.12 0.53 -13.06
CA ILE A 111 7.38 0.28 -11.64
C ILE A 111 6.91 -1.13 -11.31
N TYR A 112 7.77 -1.94 -10.71
CA TYR A 112 7.43 -3.28 -10.30
C TYR A 112 6.40 -3.25 -9.16
N PHE A 113 5.28 -3.92 -9.34
CA PHE A 113 4.20 -3.96 -8.35
C PHE A 113 4.10 -5.36 -7.75
N TYR A 114 4.18 -5.46 -6.43
CA TYR A 114 3.91 -6.71 -5.73
C TYR A 114 3.10 -6.44 -4.46
N SER A 115 2.31 -7.42 -4.06
CA SER A 115 1.36 -7.27 -2.96
C SER A 115 1.67 -8.23 -1.82
N GLN A 116 1.29 -7.79 -0.62
CA GLN A 116 1.22 -8.63 0.56
C GLN A 116 -0.25 -8.83 0.91
N LEU A 117 -0.72 -10.08 0.82
CA LEU A 117 -2.05 -10.44 1.24
C LEU A 117 -2.05 -10.67 2.76
N GLY A 118 -2.83 -9.88 3.49
CA GLY A 118 -2.86 -9.86 4.96
C GLY A 118 -4.14 -10.44 5.57
N ALA A 119 -5.25 -10.42 4.84
CA ALA A 119 -6.55 -10.89 5.33
C ALA A 119 -7.38 -11.55 4.22
N LEU A 120 -8.11 -12.62 4.59
CA LEU A 120 -9.05 -13.31 3.69
C LEU A 120 -10.47 -12.73 3.77
N LYS A 121 -10.79 -12.12 4.91
CA LYS A 121 -12.13 -11.59 5.20
C LYS A 121 -12.01 -10.34 6.07
N SER A 122 -13.01 -9.47 5.96
CA SER A 122 -13.14 -8.34 6.86
C SER A 122 -13.43 -8.82 8.30
N ALA A 123 -12.77 -8.21 9.28
CA ALA A 123 -13.01 -8.42 10.70
C ALA A 123 -14.14 -7.53 11.27
N SER A 124 -14.91 -6.81 10.44
CA SER A 124 -15.99 -5.94 10.90
C SER A 124 -17.14 -6.75 11.51
N ASP A 125 -17.73 -6.26 12.60
CA ASP A 125 -18.94 -6.85 13.20
C ASP A 125 -20.19 -6.63 12.36
N SER A 126 -20.23 -5.56 11.55
CA SER A 126 -21.33 -5.26 10.63
C SER A 126 -21.31 -6.17 9.41
N ALA A 127 -22.40 -6.92 9.20
CA ALA A 127 -22.54 -7.80 8.01
C ALA A 127 -22.49 -7.01 6.68
N ALA A 128 -23.08 -5.82 6.63
CA ALA A 128 -23.05 -4.97 5.45
C ALA A 128 -21.63 -4.49 5.14
N VAL A 129 -20.88 -4.07 6.17
CA VAL A 129 -19.48 -3.66 5.99
C VAL A 129 -18.62 -4.85 5.56
N ARG A 130 -18.80 -6.04 6.15
CA ARG A 130 -18.10 -7.25 5.72
C ARG A 130 -18.34 -7.53 4.23
N LEU A 131 -19.60 -7.51 3.80
CA LEU A 131 -19.94 -7.76 2.39
C LEU A 131 -19.23 -6.78 1.45
N VAL A 132 -19.26 -5.49 1.76
CA VAL A 132 -18.59 -4.45 0.96
C VAL A 132 -17.09 -4.70 0.92
N MET A 133 -16.45 -4.95 2.06
CA MET A 133 -15.01 -5.20 2.15
C MET A 133 -14.60 -6.48 1.42
N ASP A 134 -15.40 -7.54 1.49
CA ASP A 134 -15.15 -8.79 0.76
C ASP A 134 -15.30 -8.59 -0.77
N LEU A 135 -16.25 -7.76 -1.22
CA LEU A 135 -16.35 -7.38 -2.63
C LEU A 135 -15.14 -6.59 -3.10
N LEU A 136 -14.64 -5.66 -2.28
CA LEU A 136 -13.42 -4.90 -2.58
C LEU A 136 -12.19 -5.81 -2.65
N LEU A 137 -12.08 -6.76 -1.73
CA LEU A 137 -11.02 -7.75 -1.76
C LEU A 137 -11.08 -8.58 -3.07
N ARG A 138 -12.26 -9.11 -3.43
CA ARG A 138 -12.44 -9.85 -4.69
C ARG A 138 -12.07 -9.02 -5.93
N ARG A 139 -12.41 -7.73 -5.94
CA ARG A 139 -11.99 -6.80 -6.99
C ARG A 139 -10.47 -6.69 -7.06
N ASN A 140 -9.80 -6.56 -5.91
CA ASN A 140 -8.35 -6.40 -5.86
C ASN A 140 -7.62 -7.72 -6.18
N LEU A 141 -8.22 -8.88 -5.94
CA LEU A 141 -7.69 -10.17 -6.40
C LEU A 141 -7.47 -10.21 -7.92
N SER A 142 -8.27 -9.48 -8.70
CA SER A 142 -8.05 -9.36 -10.15
C SER A 142 -6.73 -8.66 -10.52
N VAL A 143 -6.21 -7.83 -9.62
CA VAL A 143 -4.89 -7.21 -9.73
C VAL A 143 -3.82 -8.17 -9.20
N TYR A 144 -4.04 -8.74 -8.02
CA TYR A 144 -3.06 -9.60 -7.34
C TYR A 144 -2.74 -10.88 -8.13
N ARG A 145 -3.70 -11.42 -8.86
CA ARG A 145 -3.48 -12.55 -9.80
C ARG A 145 -2.51 -12.23 -10.95
N LYS A 146 -2.31 -10.97 -11.26
CA LYS A 146 -1.42 -10.51 -12.34
C LYS A 146 -0.05 -10.06 -11.83
N THR A 147 0.18 -10.16 -10.53
CA THR A 147 1.37 -9.64 -9.86
C THR A 147 1.89 -10.68 -8.87
N PRO A 148 3.19 -10.70 -8.61
CA PRO A 148 3.70 -11.48 -7.49
C PRO A 148 3.03 -11.05 -6.18
N ALA A 149 2.61 -12.03 -5.39
CA ALA A 149 1.99 -11.81 -4.10
C ALA A 149 2.74 -12.57 -3.01
N TYR A 150 2.80 -11.97 -1.83
CA TYR A 150 3.35 -12.58 -0.64
C TYR A 150 2.23 -12.86 0.35
N ALA A 151 2.07 -14.12 0.73
CA ALA A 151 1.07 -14.55 1.72
C ALA A 151 1.70 -14.63 3.12
N LYS A 152 1.10 -13.96 4.10
CA LYS A 152 1.58 -13.96 5.49
C LYS A 152 1.43 -15.31 6.21
N THR A 153 0.44 -16.10 5.79
CA THR A 153 0.14 -17.39 6.45
C THR A 153 -0.08 -18.51 5.44
N PRO A 154 0.07 -19.78 5.86
CA PRO A 154 -0.23 -20.94 4.98
C PRO A 154 -1.67 -20.93 4.44
N GLU A 155 -2.65 -20.43 5.21
CA GLU A 155 -4.05 -20.32 4.81
C GLU A 155 -4.22 -19.32 3.66
N LEU A 156 -3.57 -18.15 3.76
CA LEU A 156 -3.54 -17.13 2.72
C LEU A 156 -2.90 -17.68 1.44
N ARG A 157 -1.79 -18.39 1.56
CA ARG A 157 -1.14 -19.05 0.42
C ARG A 157 -2.05 -20.08 -0.24
N ARG A 158 -2.76 -20.91 0.54
CA ARG A 158 -3.73 -21.87 0.00
C ARG A 158 -4.90 -21.19 -0.72
N PHE A 159 -5.33 -20.04 -0.20
CA PHE A 159 -6.37 -19.23 -0.85
C PHE A 159 -5.90 -18.70 -2.21
N GLU A 160 -4.70 -18.16 -2.30
CA GLU A 160 -4.11 -17.70 -3.56
C GLU A 160 -4.00 -18.83 -4.57
N LEU A 161 -3.52 -20.02 -4.17
CA LEU A 161 -3.38 -21.19 -5.03
C LEU A 161 -4.71 -21.75 -5.54
N ARG A 162 -5.81 -21.58 -4.78
CA ARG A 162 -7.16 -22.04 -5.17
C ARG A 162 -7.91 -21.02 -6.03
N ASN A 163 -7.43 -19.80 -6.09
CA ASN A 163 -8.03 -18.69 -6.83
C ASN A 163 -6.98 -18.04 -7.75
N PRO A 164 -6.32 -18.82 -8.62
CA PRO A 164 -5.28 -18.35 -9.53
C PRO A 164 -5.81 -17.35 -10.57
#